data_1993543dbfea6f91256f791b79ce48ac
#
_entry.id   1993543dbfea6f91256f791b79ce48ac
#
_cell.length_a   1.000
_cell.length_b   1.000
_cell.length_c   1.000
_cell.angle_alpha   90.00
_cell.angle_beta   90.00
_cell.angle_gamma   90.00
#
_symmetry.space_group_name_H-M   'P 1'
#
loop_
_entity.id
_entity.type
_entity.pdbx_description
1 polymer ?
#
loop_
_entity_poly.entity_id
_entity_poly.type
_entity_poly.pdbx_seq_one_letter_code
_entity_poly.pdbx_strand_id
1 'polypeptide(L)'
;IYSLLKDTKDKEGDINGAIEKWIEASDKWILKTTKKANKKTNFKNGEPQNIKWDRRHDGKLDISFIRFNKTQKDMDEIKKGSCGNIFGRTILNSGFDNPKKIYLNFGDFSYNFGAYSGGFPIFSIFSKYNRSTALKKSDIGYAVLHEGLHAMGGIFPCAPNFSQFHTKTNNDLMDLTGAGGNGNPSLDPKNDDYW
;
A
#
# COMPACT_ATOMS: atom_id res chain seq x y z
N ILE A 1 0.79 0.56 -10.38
CA ILE A 1 1.83 1.30 -11.12
C ILE A 1 3.19 0.76 -10.71
N TYR A 2 4.09 0.55 -11.66
CA TYR A 2 5.52 0.34 -11.43
C TYR A 2 6.28 1.60 -11.85
N SER A 3 7.18 2.10 -10.99
CA SER A 3 7.88 3.36 -11.28
C SER A 3 9.38 3.31 -11.05
N LEU A 4 10.10 4.02 -11.91
CA LEU A 4 11.55 4.17 -11.85
C LEU A 4 11.94 5.64 -11.87
N LEU A 5 13.10 5.96 -11.32
CA LEU A 5 13.78 7.23 -11.58
C LEU A 5 14.46 7.20 -12.94
N LYS A 6 14.82 8.38 -13.48
CA LYS A 6 15.43 8.47 -14.83
C LYS A 6 16.78 7.77 -14.93
N ASP A 7 17.51 7.67 -13.83
CA ASP A 7 18.84 7.04 -13.72
C ASP A 7 18.81 5.61 -13.17
N THR A 8 17.61 5.06 -12.89
CA THR A 8 17.47 3.69 -12.37
C THR A 8 17.34 2.70 -13.52
N LYS A 9 18.12 1.61 -13.45
CA LYS A 9 18.01 0.49 -14.40
C LYS A 9 16.65 -0.19 -14.23
N ASP A 10 15.97 -0.44 -15.32
CA ASP A 10 14.72 -1.18 -15.33
C ASP A 10 14.95 -2.66 -15.01
N LYS A 11 14.17 -3.18 -14.08
CA LYS A 11 14.15 -4.59 -13.68
C LYS A 11 12.84 -5.29 -14.08
N GLU A 12 12.08 -4.62 -14.96
CA GLU A 12 10.86 -5.16 -15.53
C GLU A 12 9.81 -5.55 -14.45
N GLY A 13 9.73 -4.75 -13.37
CA GLY A 13 8.86 -5.04 -12.23
C GLY A 13 7.37 -5.12 -12.56
N ASP A 14 6.95 -4.49 -13.65
CA ASP A 14 5.60 -4.51 -14.20
C ASP A 14 5.25 -5.83 -14.93
N ILE A 15 6.27 -6.54 -15.45
CA ILE A 15 6.08 -7.76 -16.26
C ILE A 15 6.73 -9.02 -15.69
N ASN A 16 7.68 -8.90 -14.76
CA ASN A 16 8.41 -10.05 -14.19
C ASN A 16 7.59 -10.86 -13.16
N GLY A 17 6.35 -10.44 -12.87
CA GLY A 17 5.43 -11.10 -11.94
C GLY A 17 5.72 -10.85 -10.46
N ALA A 18 6.68 -9.99 -10.11
CA ALA A 18 6.99 -9.69 -8.71
C ALA A 18 5.82 -8.97 -8.02
N ILE A 19 5.33 -7.88 -8.60
CA ILE A 19 4.19 -7.11 -8.06
C ILE A 19 2.95 -7.99 -7.97
N GLU A 20 2.69 -8.82 -8.98
CA GLU A 20 1.55 -9.73 -8.98
C GLU A 20 1.57 -10.70 -7.78
N LYS A 21 2.73 -11.29 -7.48
CA LYS A 21 2.91 -12.16 -6.31
C LYS A 21 2.64 -11.44 -4.98
N TRP A 22 2.94 -10.16 -4.91
CA TRP A 22 2.70 -9.36 -3.71
C TRP A 22 1.23 -9.06 -3.51
N ILE A 23 0.55 -8.69 -4.58
CA ILE A 23 -0.90 -8.50 -4.58
C ILE A 23 -1.62 -9.81 -4.24
N GLU A 24 -1.20 -10.94 -4.79
CA GLU A 24 -1.75 -12.25 -4.43
C GLU A 24 -1.55 -12.59 -2.94
N ALA A 25 -0.40 -12.24 -2.36
CA ALA A 25 -0.16 -12.43 -0.94
C ALA A 25 -1.10 -11.55 -0.09
N SER A 26 -1.33 -10.30 -0.53
CA SER A 26 -2.28 -9.39 0.10
C SER A 26 -3.70 -9.93 0.02
N ASP A 27 -4.12 -10.42 -1.14
CA ASP A 27 -5.45 -11.01 -1.34
C ASP A 27 -5.70 -12.22 -0.45
N LYS A 28 -4.74 -13.13 -0.37
CA LYS A 28 -4.84 -14.31 0.51
C LYS A 28 -5.00 -13.90 1.97
N TRP A 29 -4.26 -12.90 2.39
CA TRP A 29 -4.31 -12.42 3.77
C TRP A 29 -5.63 -11.70 4.06
N ILE A 30 -6.07 -10.77 3.20
CA ILE A 30 -7.31 -10.01 3.42
C ILE A 30 -8.54 -10.92 3.42
N LEU A 31 -8.62 -11.88 2.52
CA LEU A 31 -9.71 -12.87 2.47
C LEU A 31 -9.80 -13.67 3.78
N LYS A 32 -8.65 -14.18 4.26
CA LYS A 32 -8.59 -14.93 5.52
C LYS A 32 -9.00 -14.08 6.72
N THR A 33 -8.49 -12.88 6.79
CA THR A 33 -8.64 -12.00 7.95
C THR A 33 -10.03 -11.41 8.02
N THR A 34 -10.58 -10.94 6.89
CA THR A 34 -11.95 -10.42 6.84
C THR A 34 -12.98 -11.51 7.10
N LYS A 35 -12.77 -12.73 6.64
CA LYS A 35 -13.63 -13.87 6.98
C LYS A 35 -13.69 -14.09 8.50
N LYS A 36 -12.54 -14.00 9.18
CA LYS A 36 -12.46 -14.14 10.64
C LYS A 36 -13.16 -12.98 11.35
N ALA A 37 -12.89 -11.75 10.95
CA ALA A 37 -13.50 -10.55 11.52
C ALA A 37 -15.02 -10.52 11.28
N ASN A 38 -15.47 -10.78 10.07
CA ASN A 38 -16.89 -10.80 9.71
C ASN A 38 -17.68 -11.87 10.48
N LYS A 39 -17.09 -13.04 10.74
CA LYS A 39 -17.71 -14.04 11.62
C LYS A 39 -17.87 -13.55 13.05
N LYS A 40 -16.88 -12.85 13.57
CA LYS A 40 -16.90 -12.30 14.94
C LYS A 40 -17.97 -11.24 15.11
N THR A 41 -18.15 -10.38 14.11
CA THR A 41 -19.12 -9.26 14.12
C THR A 41 -20.47 -9.58 13.49
N ASN A 42 -20.63 -10.78 12.93
CA ASN A 42 -21.77 -11.17 12.08
C ASN A 42 -21.98 -10.23 10.87
N PHE A 43 -20.91 -9.55 10.44
CA PHE A 43 -20.97 -8.67 9.28
C PHE A 43 -21.00 -9.50 7.99
N LYS A 44 -21.90 -9.15 7.06
CA LYS A 44 -22.08 -9.85 5.79
C LYS A 44 -22.10 -11.39 5.91
N ASN A 45 -22.74 -11.91 6.95
CA ASN A 45 -22.88 -13.35 7.22
C ASN A 45 -21.52 -14.10 7.33
N GLY A 46 -20.47 -13.40 7.72
CA GLY A 46 -19.11 -13.97 7.82
C GLY A 46 -18.40 -14.20 6.49
N GLU A 47 -18.91 -13.65 5.39
CA GLU A 47 -18.27 -13.78 4.11
C GLU A 47 -16.96 -12.99 4.01
N PRO A 48 -15.92 -13.52 3.34
CA PRO A 48 -14.67 -12.80 3.16
C PRO A 48 -14.86 -11.60 2.23
N GLN A 49 -14.04 -10.57 2.44
CA GLN A 49 -13.96 -9.41 1.57
C GLN A 49 -12.61 -9.39 0.87
N ASN A 50 -12.56 -8.86 -0.33
CA ASN A 50 -11.32 -8.66 -1.06
C ASN A 50 -11.28 -7.28 -1.72
N ILE A 51 -10.08 -6.82 -2.05
CA ILE A 51 -9.85 -5.62 -2.82
C ILE A 51 -10.11 -5.94 -4.29
N LYS A 52 -10.81 -5.06 -4.98
CA LYS A 52 -11.02 -5.18 -6.42
C LYS A 52 -9.86 -4.53 -7.16
N TRP A 53 -8.98 -5.35 -7.71
CA TRP A 53 -7.87 -4.90 -8.55
C TRP A 53 -8.30 -4.71 -10.01
N ASP A 54 -7.73 -3.69 -10.65
CA ASP A 54 -7.84 -3.58 -12.11
C ASP A 54 -7.07 -4.71 -12.79
N ARG A 55 -7.72 -5.34 -13.77
CA ARG A 55 -7.12 -6.43 -14.54
C ARG A 55 -7.34 -6.20 -16.02
N ARG A 56 -6.36 -6.60 -16.80
CA ARG A 56 -6.44 -6.64 -18.24
C ARG A 56 -7.41 -7.74 -18.68
N HIS A 57 -7.77 -7.74 -19.96
CA HIS A 57 -8.67 -8.74 -20.53
C HIS A 57 -8.13 -10.19 -20.44
N ASP A 58 -6.79 -10.36 -20.33
CA ASP A 58 -6.14 -11.65 -20.12
C ASP A 58 -6.14 -12.12 -18.63
N GLY A 59 -6.80 -11.37 -17.76
CA GLY A 59 -6.92 -11.67 -16.33
C GLY A 59 -5.72 -11.24 -15.47
N LYS A 60 -4.62 -10.82 -16.06
CA LYS A 60 -3.44 -10.32 -15.32
C LYS A 60 -3.71 -8.95 -14.75
N LEU A 61 -2.97 -8.58 -13.71
CA LEU A 61 -3.04 -7.24 -13.16
C LEU A 61 -2.73 -6.19 -14.23
N ASP A 62 -3.48 -5.10 -14.21
CA ASP A 62 -3.18 -3.95 -15.05
C ASP A 62 -2.11 -3.08 -14.37
N ILE A 63 -0.85 -3.34 -14.71
CA ILE A 63 0.30 -2.64 -14.14
C ILE A 63 0.86 -1.70 -15.21
N SER A 64 0.73 -0.40 -14.95
CA SER A 64 1.27 0.63 -15.82
C SER A 64 2.68 1.05 -15.37
N PHE A 65 3.55 1.36 -16.32
CA PHE A 65 4.90 1.82 -16.08
C PHE A 65 4.98 3.35 -16.11
N ILE A 66 5.70 3.95 -15.15
CA ILE A 66 6.02 5.39 -15.13
C ILE A 66 7.52 5.58 -14.88
N ARG A 67 8.16 6.44 -15.66
CA ARG A 67 9.51 6.91 -15.38
C ARG A 67 9.46 8.34 -14.85
N PHE A 68 9.90 8.54 -13.61
CA PHE A 68 10.00 9.86 -13.00
C PHE A 68 11.18 10.63 -13.58
N ASN A 69 10.99 11.90 -13.90
CA ASN A 69 12.08 12.78 -14.33
C ASN A 69 12.86 13.32 -13.11
N LYS A 70 13.32 12.41 -12.28
CA LYS A 70 14.16 12.66 -11.10
C LYS A 70 15.24 11.60 -11.01
N THR A 71 16.41 11.99 -10.48
CA THR A 71 17.50 11.06 -10.14
C THR A 71 17.38 10.61 -8.68
N GLN A 72 18.16 9.59 -8.29
CA GLN A 72 18.27 9.22 -6.88
C GLN A 72 18.81 10.39 -6.04
N LYS A 73 19.75 11.17 -6.57
CA LYS A 73 20.26 12.37 -5.90
C LYS A 73 19.15 13.40 -5.65
N ASP A 74 18.30 13.66 -6.66
CA ASP A 74 17.14 14.55 -6.50
C ASP A 74 16.21 14.04 -5.38
N MET A 75 16.03 12.72 -5.27
CA MET A 75 15.18 12.12 -4.24
C MET A 75 15.78 12.28 -2.84
N ASP A 76 17.10 12.15 -2.72
CA ASP A 76 17.81 12.29 -1.44
C ASP A 76 17.74 13.74 -0.90
N GLU A 77 17.64 14.73 -1.79
CA GLU A 77 17.50 16.16 -1.47
C GLU A 77 16.06 16.58 -1.13
N ILE A 78 15.06 15.75 -1.41
CA ILE A 78 13.66 16.08 -1.13
C ILE A 78 13.37 16.01 0.37
N LYS A 79 12.88 17.10 0.93
CA LYS A 79 12.46 17.15 2.34
C LYS A 79 11.32 16.16 2.61
N LYS A 80 11.43 15.48 3.75
CA LYS A 80 10.34 14.62 4.26
C LYS A 80 9.02 15.41 4.29
N GLY A 81 7.97 14.88 3.72
CA GLY A 81 6.65 15.54 3.60
C GLY A 81 6.39 16.22 2.26
N SER A 82 7.43 16.48 1.44
CA SER A 82 7.24 17.04 0.08
C SER A 82 7.02 15.97 -0.99
N CYS A 83 7.28 14.71 -0.66
CA CYS A 83 7.20 13.60 -1.62
C CYS A 83 5.77 13.39 -2.15
N GLY A 84 4.75 13.52 -1.32
CA GLY A 84 3.36 13.37 -1.72
C GLY A 84 2.99 14.28 -2.90
N ASN A 85 3.44 15.53 -2.86
CA ASN A 85 3.20 16.48 -3.96
C ASN A 85 3.94 16.07 -5.24
N ILE A 86 5.18 15.59 -5.14
CA ILE A 86 6.00 15.22 -6.31
C ILE A 86 5.45 13.96 -6.97
N PHE A 87 5.22 12.91 -6.19
CA PHE A 87 4.70 11.65 -6.69
C PHE A 87 3.26 11.80 -7.18
N GLY A 88 2.40 12.42 -6.39
CA GLY A 88 1.01 12.64 -6.75
C GLY A 88 0.88 13.43 -8.06
N ARG A 89 1.63 14.52 -8.23
CA ARG A 89 1.62 15.28 -9.49
C ARG A 89 2.15 14.47 -10.66
N THR A 90 3.18 13.66 -10.47
CA THR A 90 3.70 12.84 -11.57
C THR A 90 2.70 11.77 -11.96
N ILE A 91 2.06 11.11 -11.01
CA ILE A 91 1.01 10.13 -11.25
C ILE A 91 -0.16 10.78 -11.99
N LEU A 92 -0.65 11.93 -11.50
CA LEU A 92 -1.70 12.70 -12.12
C LEU A 92 -1.36 13.12 -13.56
N ASN A 93 -0.18 13.69 -13.78
CA ASN A 93 0.29 14.14 -15.09
C ASN A 93 0.53 12.97 -16.07
N SER A 94 0.63 11.75 -15.56
CA SER A 94 0.71 10.52 -16.37
C SER A 94 -0.66 9.94 -16.70
N GLY A 95 -1.75 10.64 -16.39
CA GLY A 95 -3.12 10.26 -16.74
C GLY A 95 -3.81 9.35 -15.69
N PHE A 96 -3.23 9.21 -14.49
CA PHE A 96 -3.84 8.45 -13.39
C PHE A 96 -4.64 9.40 -12.49
N ASP A 97 -5.77 9.87 -12.98
CA ASP A 97 -6.60 10.92 -12.38
C ASP A 97 -8.04 10.49 -12.08
N ASN A 98 -8.36 9.20 -12.23
CA ASN A 98 -9.71 8.71 -11.98
C ASN A 98 -10.05 8.79 -10.47
N PRO A 99 -11.04 9.61 -10.06
CA PRO A 99 -11.37 9.82 -8.64
C PRO A 99 -12.01 8.60 -7.98
N LYS A 100 -12.39 7.58 -8.75
CA LYS A 100 -12.96 6.32 -8.25
C LYS A 100 -11.91 5.22 -8.08
N LYS A 101 -10.63 5.55 -8.29
CA LYS A 101 -9.52 4.59 -8.18
C LYS A 101 -8.50 5.02 -7.14
N ILE A 102 -7.91 4.04 -6.49
CA ILE A 102 -6.73 4.18 -5.66
C ILE A 102 -5.55 3.59 -6.42
N TYR A 103 -4.45 4.32 -6.47
CA TYR A 103 -3.28 3.92 -7.23
C TYR A 103 -2.18 3.42 -6.30
N LEU A 104 -1.81 2.16 -6.40
CA LEU A 104 -0.62 1.63 -5.72
C LEU A 104 0.59 1.78 -6.62
N ASN A 105 1.60 2.47 -6.15
CA ASN A 105 2.83 2.73 -6.88
C ASN A 105 4.02 2.02 -6.21
N PHE A 106 4.62 1.09 -6.93
CA PHE A 106 5.80 0.33 -6.52
C PHE A 106 7.03 0.96 -7.16
N GLY A 107 7.81 1.69 -6.36
CA GLY A 107 8.97 2.42 -6.83
C GLY A 107 10.28 1.67 -6.60
N ASP A 108 11.07 1.44 -7.66
CA ASP A 108 12.43 0.90 -7.53
C ASP A 108 13.45 2.03 -7.32
N PHE A 109 13.29 2.74 -6.21
CA PHE A 109 14.18 3.82 -5.78
C PHE A 109 14.26 3.86 -4.24
N SER A 110 15.27 4.58 -3.73
CA SER A 110 15.42 4.80 -2.30
C SER A 110 14.75 6.08 -1.87
N TYR A 111 14.02 6.04 -0.75
CA TYR A 111 13.53 7.22 -0.07
C TYR A 111 13.57 7.03 1.45
N ASN A 112 13.45 8.11 2.24
CA ASN A 112 13.60 8.10 3.69
C ASN A 112 12.51 7.35 4.48
N PHE A 113 11.48 6.86 3.79
CA PHE A 113 10.45 5.97 4.36
C PHE A 113 10.23 4.77 3.43
N GLY A 114 9.72 3.67 3.98
CA GLY A 114 9.43 2.46 3.21
C GLY A 114 8.18 2.59 2.35
N ALA A 115 7.14 3.22 2.90
CA ALA A 115 5.87 3.44 2.23
C ALA A 115 5.22 4.76 2.68
N TYR A 116 4.26 5.26 1.90
CA TYR A 116 3.51 6.49 2.16
C TYR A 116 2.18 6.45 1.40
N SER A 117 1.13 6.92 2.04
CA SER A 117 -0.18 7.12 1.40
C SER A 117 -0.68 8.54 1.56
N GLY A 118 -1.45 9.03 0.60
CA GLY A 118 -2.09 10.33 0.63
C GLY A 118 -2.10 11.06 -0.71
N GLY A 119 -2.56 12.29 -0.69
CA GLY A 119 -2.56 13.16 -1.86
C GLY A 119 -3.76 13.00 -2.80
N PHE A 120 -3.71 13.71 -3.93
CA PHE A 120 -4.65 13.58 -5.03
C PHE A 120 -3.84 13.45 -6.35
N PRO A 121 -4.08 12.44 -7.18
CA PRO A 121 -5.01 11.32 -6.95
C PRO A 121 -4.66 10.54 -5.67
N ILE A 122 -5.59 9.79 -5.10
CA ILE A 122 -5.32 8.97 -3.93
C ILE A 122 -4.35 7.87 -4.34
N PHE A 123 -3.18 7.83 -3.73
CA PHE A 123 -2.12 6.88 -4.06
C PHE A 123 -1.37 6.40 -2.82
N SER A 124 -0.77 5.23 -2.95
CA SER A 124 0.22 4.70 -2.01
C SER A 124 1.53 4.45 -2.73
N ILE A 125 2.64 4.78 -2.11
CA ILE A 125 3.98 4.59 -2.67
C ILE A 125 4.75 3.64 -1.79
N PHE A 126 5.38 2.66 -2.41
CA PHE A 126 6.31 1.73 -1.80
C PHE A 126 7.70 1.99 -2.38
N SER A 127 8.61 2.49 -1.56
CA SER A 127 10.00 2.75 -1.96
C SER A 127 10.94 1.66 -1.45
N LYS A 128 12.14 1.56 -2.07
CA LYS A 128 13.16 0.55 -1.70
C LYS A 128 12.67 -0.89 -1.67
N TYR A 129 11.70 -1.17 -2.47
CA TYR A 129 11.01 -2.43 -2.47
C TYR A 129 11.94 -3.64 -2.55
N ASN A 130 13.10 -3.52 -3.18
CA ASN A 130 14.12 -4.57 -3.28
C ASN A 130 15.10 -4.66 -2.10
N ARG A 131 15.04 -3.75 -1.12
CA ARG A 131 16.04 -3.71 -0.05
C ARG A 131 15.50 -4.09 1.32
N SER A 132 14.22 -4.35 1.45
CA SER A 132 13.73 -4.85 2.73
C SER A 132 14.07 -6.33 2.90
N THR A 133 15.36 -6.60 3.06
CA THR A 133 15.83 -7.85 3.69
C THR A 133 15.24 -8.05 5.08
N ALA A 134 14.61 -7.01 5.63
CA ALA A 134 13.91 -7.03 6.91
C ALA A 134 12.46 -7.51 6.81
N LEU A 135 11.79 -7.33 5.69
CA LEU A 135 10.42 -7.81 5.52
C LEU A 135 10.45 -9.20 4.89
N LYS A 136 10.05 -10.21 5.62
CA LYS A 136 9.78 -11.54 5.07
C LYS A 136 8.73 -11.42 3.97
N LYS A 137 8.68 -12.36 3.00
CA LYS A 137 7.67 -12.34 1.91
C LYS A 137 6.22 -12.19 2.41
N SER A 138 5.93 -12.65 3.64
CA SER A 138 4.65 -12.47 4.32
C SER A 138 4.34 -11.01 4.66
N ASP A 139 5.36 -10.21 4.92
CA ASP A 139 5.21 -8.87 5.48
C ASP A 139 4.90 -7.82 4.39
N ILE A 140 5.24 -8.14 3.14
CA ILE A 140 4.95 -7.30 1.99
C ILE A 140 3.44 -7.18 1.74
N GLY A 141 2.72 -8.29 1.85
CA GLY A 141 1.27 -8.31 1.75
C GLY A 141 0.63 -7.38 2.79
N TYR A 142 1.16 -7.35 4.00
CA TYR A 142 0.68 -6.46 5.06
C TYR A 142 0.97 -5.00 4.77
N ALA A 143 2.18 -4.67 4.28
CA ALA A 143 2.53 -3.30 3.91
C ALA A 143 1.63 -2.76 2.80
N VAL A 144 1.33 -3.57 1.78
CA VAL A 144 0.41 -3.20 0.70
C VAL A 144 -0.99 -2.89 1.25
N LEU A 145 -1.47 -3.72 2.17
CA LEU A 145 -2.79 -3.54 2.78
C LEU A 145 -2.82 -2.35 3.75
N HIS A 146 -1.78 -2.17 4.56
CA HIS A 146 -1.64 -1.03 5.47
C HIS A 146 -1.73 0.30 4.70
N GLU A 147 -0.91 0.48 3.70
CA GLU A 147 -0.92 1.68 2.88
C GLU A 147 -2.22 1.81 2.05
N GLY A 148 -2.76 0.69 1.58
CA GLY A 148 -4.04 0.65 0.91
C GLY A 148 -5.17 1.13 1.80
N LEU A 149 -5.18 0.76 3.08
CA LEU A 149 -6.16 1.23 4.06
C LEU A 149 -6.02 2.73 4.32
N HIS A 150 -4.80 3.26 4.45
CA HIS A 150 -4.60 4.71 4.50
C HIS A 150 -5.21 5.41 3.30
N ALA A 151 -4.97 4.88 2.09
CA ALA A 151 -5.52 5.43 0.85
C ALA A 151 -7.05 5.33 0.77
N MET A 152 -7.65 4.34 1.42
CA MET A 152 -9.12 4.19 1.52
C MET A 152 -9.75 5.06 2.62
N GLY A 153 -8.98 5.89 3.30
CA GLY A 153 -9.46 6.73 4.38
C GLY A 153 -9.19 6.16 5.78
N GLY A 154 -8.53 5.03 5.87
CA GLY A 154 -7.98 4.37 7.06
C GLY A 154 -8.64 4.65 8.39
N ILE A 155 -7.85 4.92 9.42
CA ILE A 155 -8.38 5.20 10.77
C ILE A 155 -8.80 6.66 10.87
N PHE A 156 -10.07 6.89 11.15
CA PHE A 156 -10.62 8.23 11.38
C PHE A 156 -10.17 8.79 12.74
N PRO A 157 -10.04 10.14 12.85
CA PRO A 157 -9.71 10.78 14.13
C PRO A 157 -10.66 10.48 15.29
N CYS A 158 -11.89 10.05 15.02
CA CYS A 158 -12.88 9.66 16.02
C CYS A 158 -12.74 8.20 16.50
N ALA A 159 -11.86 7.40 15.90
CA ALA A 159 -11.64 6.02 16.35
C ALA A 159 -11.03 5.99 17.76
N PRO A 160 -11.47 5.07 18.64
CA PRO A 160 -11.06 5.05 20.05
C PRO A 160 -9.55 4.99 20.27
N ASN A 161 -8.84 4.28 19.41
CA ASN A 161 -7.40 4.09 19.54
C ASN A 161 -6.59 4.93 18.54
N PHE A 162 -7.18 5.95 17.93
CA PHE A 162 -6.52 6.81 16.92
C PHE A 162 -5.21 7.41 17.43
N SER A 163 -4.18 7.34 16.60
CA SER A 163 -2.91 8.03 16.81
C SER A 163 -2.21 8.29 15.48
N GLN A 164 -2.18 9.54 15.04
CA GLN A 164 -1.46 9.93 13.82
C GLN A 164 -1.83 9.09 12.58
N PHE A 165 -3.14 8.92 12.33
CA PHE A 165 -3.70 8.07 11.26
C PHE A 165 -3.42 6.56 11.41
N HIS A 166 -2.98 6.14 12.57
CA HIS A 166 -2.76 4.75 12.97
C HIS A 166 -3.56 4.43 14.22
N THR A 167 -3.51 3.17 14.65
CA THR A 167 -4.03 2.73 15.94
C THR A 167 -2.91 2.49 16.95
N LYS A 168 -3.21 2.65 18.23
CA LYS A 168 -2.34 2.23 19.34
C LYS A 168 -2.53 0.76 19.73
N THR A 169 -3.41 0.06 19.04
CA THR A 169 -3.69 -1.35 19.33
C THR A 169 -2.56 -2.22 18.79
N ASN A 170 -1.86 -2.91 19.68
CA ASN A 170 -0.79 -3.83 19.30
C ASN A 170 -1.29 -4.96 18.39
N ASN A 171 -0.47 -5.37 17.44
CA ASN A 171 -0.79 -6.39 16.44
C ASN A 171 -1.95 -6.04 15.49
N ASP A 172 -2.32 -4.78 15.45
CA ASP A 172 -3.24 -4.27 14.44
C ASP A 172 -2.50 -4.05 13.10
N LEU A 173 -3.20 -4.28 11.98
CA LEU A 173 -2.64 -3.96 10.67
C LEU A 173 -2.28 -2.47 10.55
N MET A 174 -3.04 -1.60 11.20
CA MET A 174 -2.84 -0.14 11.23
C MET A 174 -2.06 0.35 12.47
N ASP A 175 -1.31 -0.54 13.13
CA ASP A 175 -0.43 -0.17 14.23
C ASP A 175 0.66 0.83 13.78
N LEU A 176 0.99 1.78 14.66
CA LEU A 176 2.01 2.83 14.46
C LEU A 176 3.41 2.28 14.14
N THR A 177 3.71 1.07 14.56
CA THR A 177 5.00 0.40 14.28
C THR A 177 5.09 -0.12 12.84
N GLY A 178 4.04 0.04 12.07
CA GLY A 178 3.92 -0.38 10.67
C GLY A 178 3.65 -1.88 10.54
N ALA A 179 2.63 -2.21 9.75
CA ALA A 179 2.30 -3.57 9.33
C ALA A 179 2.38 -4.64 10.43
N GLY A 180 1.99 -4.27 11.67
CA GLY A 180 1.85 -5.25 12.75
C GLY A 180 3.11 -5.64 13.50
N GLY A 181 4.09 -4.76 13.64
CA GLY A 181 5.25 -4.81 14.56
C GLY A 181 5.94 -6.16 14.84
N ASN A 182 5.19 -7.22 15.01
CA ASN A 182 5.66 -8.56 15.35
C ASN A 182 5.35 -9.61 14.27
N GLY A 183 5.06 -9.20 13.04
CA GLY A 183 5.02 -10.11 11.89
C GLY A 183 3.74 -10.94 11.70
N ASN A 184 2.68 -10.68 12.43
CA ASN A 184 1.38 -11.35 12.22
C ASN A 184 0.20 -10.46 12.64
N PRO A 185 -0.06 -9.37 11.90
CA PRO A 185 -1.12 -8.43 12.25
C PRO A 185 -2.51 -9.05 12.13
N SER A 186 -3.44 -8.47 12.85
CA SER A 186 -4.88 -8.72 12.71
C SER A 186 -5.54 -7.49 12.09
N LEU A 187 -6.67 -7.69 11.41
CA LEU A 187 -7.51 -6.60 10.95
C LEU A 187 -8.40 -6.18 12.12
N ASP A 188 -8.20 -4.97 12.63
CA ASP A 188 -8.96 -4.41 13.75
C ASP A 188 -9.28 -5.45 14.85
N PRO A 189 -8.30 -5.88 15.64
CA PRO A 189 -8.46 -7.03 16.55
C PRO A 189 -9.53 -6.86 17.61
N LYS A 190 -9.92 -5.63 17.92
CA LYS A 190 -10.99 -5.30 18.87
C LYS A 190 -12.32 -4.96 18.18
N ASN A 191 -12.31 -4.74 16.86
CA ASN A 191 -13.44 -4.28 16.07
C ASN A 191 -14.01 -2.94 16.58
N ASP A 192 -13.15 -1.97 16.87
CA ASP A 192 -13.52 -0.68 17.44
C ASP A 192 -12.89 0.52 16.72
N ASP A 193 -11.99 0.32 15.76
CA ASP A 193 -11.28 1.40 15.08
C ASP A 193 -11.74 1.64 13.64
N TYR A 194 -11.87 0.59 12.79
CA TYR A 194 -12.14 0.77 11.36
C TYR A 194 -12.79 -0.43 10.65
N TRP A 195 -13.05 -1.54 11.32
CA TRP A 195 -13.67 -2.73 10.72
C TRP A 195 -14.92 -3.21 11.44
#